data_659dfad29b80118df690d4beee294275
#
_entry.id   659dfad29b80118df690d4beee294275
#
_cell.length_a   1.000
_cell.length_b   1.000
_cell.length_c   1.000
_cell.angle_alpha   90.00
_cell.angle_beta   90.00
_cell.angle_gamma   90.00
#
_symmetry.space_group_name_H-M   'P 1'
#
loop_
_entity.id
_entity.type
_entity.pdbx_description
1 polymer ?
#
loop_
_entity_poly.entity_id
_entity_poly.type
_entity_poly.pdbx_seq_one_letter_code
_entity_poly.pdbx_strand_id
1 'polypeptide(L)'
;VPIANWSNSNTPRGPFHTIVFAFWSSSLYNLIVSYTAQRRFPCINNKNIESLPENERKSLFKDIRDLTFYKISGLLVNSTDNILITFFRGLATTGIASNYTLLVNTINSLLGQVFNSLTASIGNHNAIESEEKKYQMFGFMNMMNFWIFGWATLGIIFCSSDIGQLCFGTEYVLPIKIPMVIALNFYTVGMMNAV
;
A
#
# COMPACT_ATOMS: atom_id res chain seq x y z
N VAL A 1 -24.76 23.61 8.23
CA VAL A 1 -24.18 22.64 7.28
C VAL A 1 -25.35 21.98 6.57
N PRO A 2 -25.62 22.24 5.28
CA PRO A 2 -26.66 21.51 4.59
C PRO A 2 -26.19 20.07 4.45
N ILE A 3 -26.89 19.17 5.13
CA ILE A 3 -26.79 17.73 4.87
C ILE A 3 -27.21 17.58 3.41
N ALA A 4 -26.25 17.29 2.56
CA ALA A 4 -26.51 17.02 1.14
C ALA A 4 -27.59 15.94 1.08
N ASN A 5 -28.72 16.31 0.48
CA ASN A 5 -29.89 15.48 0.36
C ASN A 5 -29.59 14.35 -0.66
N TRP A 6 -29.07 13.25 -0.18
CA TRP A 6 -28.71 12.05 -0.96
C TRP A 6 -29.93 11.31 -1.54
N SER A 7 -31.14 11.84 -1.27
CA SER A 7 -32.39 11.20 -1.71
C SER A 7 -32.80 11.50 -3.16
N ASN A 8 -32.06 12.34 -3.90
CA ASN A 8 -32.49 12.77 -5.23
C ASN A 8 -31.44 12.59 -6.34
N SER A 9 -30.57 11.60 -6.22
CA SER A 9 -29.78 11.15 -7.37
C SER A 9 -30.54 10.02 -8.07
N ASN A 10 -31.14 10.32 -9.22
CA ASN A 10 -31.71 9.36 -10.19
C ASN A 10 -30.59 8.49 -10.83
N THR A 11 -29.60 8.05 -10.07
CA THR A 11 -28.64 7.03 -10.50
C THR A 11 -29.09 5.70 -9.90
N PRO A 12 -29.59 4.76 -10.72
CA PRO A 12 -30.20 3.52 -10.24
C PRO A 12 -29.18 2.50 -9.68
N ARG A 13 -27.94 2.90 -9.40
CA ARG A 13 -26.90 1.98 -8.93
C ARG A 13 -26.06 2.64 -7.87
N GLY A 14 -26.49 2.53 -6.62
CA GLY A 14 -25.74 3.03 -5.46
C GLY A 14 -24.38 2.36 -5.28
N PRO A 15 -23.53 2.85 -4.35
CA PRO A 15 -22.17 2.37 -4.10
C PRO A 15 -22.08 0.85 -3.83
N PHE A 16 -23.19 0.24 -3.42
CA PHE A 16 -23.30 -1.20 -3.20
C PHE A 16 -23.04 -2.02 -4.47
N HIS A 17 -23.57 -1.61 -5.64
CA HIS A 17 -23.34 -2.31 -6.90
C HIS A 17 -21.90 -2.23 -7.37
N THR A 18 -21.22 -1.12 -7.11
CA THR A 18 -19.79 -0.95 -7.42
C THR A 18 -18.92 -1.89 -6.59
N ILE A 19 -19.22 -2.02 -5.30
CA ILE A 19 -18.53 -2.94 -4.40
C ILE A 19 -18.75 -4.38 -4.79
N VAL A 20 -20.01 -4.76 -5.08
CA VAL A 20 -20.37 -6.10 -5.55
C VAL A 20 -19.69 -6.42 -6.88
N PHE A 21 -19.68 -5.49 -7.82
CA PHE A 21 -18.99 -5.66 -9.11
C PHE A 21 -17.49 -5.84 -8.95
N ALA A 22 -16.85 -5.03 -8.09
CA ALA A 22 -15.42 -5.14 -7.78
C ALA A 22 -15.09 -6.51 -7.15
N PHE A 23 -15.92 -6.99 -6.25
CA PHE A 23 -15.76 -8.30 -5.62
C PHE A 23 -15.90 -9.45 -6.63
N TRP A 24 -16.91 -9.38 -7.51
CA TRP A 24 -17.12 -10.37 -8.57
C TRP A 24 -15.97 -10.39 -9.59
N SER A 25 -15.50 -9.21 -10.01
CA SER A 25 -14.40 -9.12 -10.97
C SER A 25 -13.08 -9.66 -10.38
N SER A 26 -12.81 -9.38 -9.10
CA SER A 26 -11.66 -9.93 -8.40
C SER A 26 -11.75 -11.45 -8.25
N SER A 27 -12.94 -11.99 -7.93
CA SER A 27 -13.15 -13.43 -7.81
C SER A 27 -13.00 -14.15 -9.15
N LEU A 28 -13.53 -13.59 -10.22
CA LEU A 28 -13.36 -14.11 -11.58
C LEU A 28 -11.89 -14.11 -12.01
N TYR A 29 -11.17 -13.02 -11.74
CA TYR A 29 -9.74 -12.93 -12.02
C TYR A 29 -8.96 -14.04 -11.30
N ASN A 30 -9.22 -14.25 -10.01
CA ASN A 30 -8.56 -15.29 -9.22
C ASN A 30 -8.87 -16.70 -9.74
N LEU A 31 -10.10 -16.95 -10.19
CA LEU A 31 -10.47 -18.22 -10.81
C LEU A 31 -9.75 -18.47 -12.14
N ILE A 32 -9.65 -17.44 -12.99
CA ILE A 32 -8.93 -17.54 -14.27
C ILE A 32 -7.45 -17.80 -14.03
N VAL A 33 -6.84 -17.07 -13.10
CA VAL A 33 -5.42 -17.25 -12.74
C VAL A 33 -5.18 -18.65 -12.17
N SER A 34 -6.04 -19.13 -11.27
CA SER A 34 -5.95 -20.46 -10.68
C SER A 34 -6.07 -21.55 -11.75
N TYR A 35 -7.04 -21.43 -12.64
CA TYR A 35 -7.23 -22.38 -13.75
C TYR A 35 -6.03 -22.40 -14.70
N THR A 36 -5.50 -21.22 -15.05
CA THR A 36 -4.33 -21.09 -15.93
C THR A 36 -3.07 -21.64 -15.26
N ALA A 37 -2.89 -21.37 -13.96
CA ALA A 37 -1.77 -21.89 -13.19
C ALA A 37 -1.80 -23.43 -13.10
N GLN A 38 -2.95 -24.03 -12.84
CA GLN A 38 -3.11 -25.50 -12.83
C GLN A 38 -2.79 -26.15 -14.18
N ARG A 39 -3.14 -25.46 -15.28
CA ARG A 39 -2.84 -25.95 -16.63
C ARG A 39 -1.36 -25.83 -16.99
N ARG A 40 -0.71 -24.74 -16.53
CA ARG A 40 0.69 -24.45 -16.88
C ARG A 40 1.69 -25.17 -15.98
N PHE A 41 1.28 -25.51 -14.77
CA PHE A 41 2.09 -26.18 -13.77
C PHE A 41 1.37 -27.43 -13.23
N PRO A 42 1.45 -28.56 -13.95
CA PRO A 42 0.77 -29.79 -13.55
C PRO A 42 1.28 -30.35 -12.20
N CYS A 43 2.44 -29.93 -11.75
CA CYS A 43 2.96 -30.27 -10.42
C CYS A 43 2.07 -29.79 -9.26
N ILE A 44 1.28 -28.73 -9.45
CA ILE A 44 0.39 -28.20 -8.41
C ILE A 44 -0.80 -29.16 -8.17
N ASN A 45 -1.18 -29.96 -9.18
CA ASN A 45 -2.29 -30.90 -9.09
C ASN A 45 -1.86 -32.35 -8.78
N ASN A 46 -0.57 -32.57 -8.49
CA ASN A 46 -0.07 -33.89 -8.19
C ASN A 46 -0.46 -34.30 -6.76
N LYS A 47 -1.35 -35.29 -6.64
CA LYS A 47 -1.81 -35.84 -5.35
C LYS A 47 -0.71 -36.62 -4.58
N ASN A 48 0.39 -36.94 -5.23
CA ASN A 48 1.54 -37.65 -4.63
C ASN A 48 2.62 -36.67 -4.15
N ILE A 49 2.23 -35.61 -3.44
CA ILE A 49 3.21 -34.75 -2.77
C ILE A 49 3.66 -35.45 -1.51
N GLU A 50 4.94 -35.83 -1.45
CA GLU A 50 5.57 -36.26 -0.21
C GLU A 50 5.34 -35.21 0.88
N SER A 51 4.89 -35.65 2.05
CA SER A 51 4.69 -34.74 3.17
C SER A 51 6.05 -34.11 3.54
N LEU A 52 6.08 -32.79 3.65
CA LEU A 52 7.28 -32.08 4.08
C LEU A 52 7.84 -32.70 5.38
N PRO A 53 9.18 -32.80 5.50
CA PRO A 53 9.84 -33.19 6.73
C PRO A 53 9.33 -32.32 7.91
N GLU A 54 9.20 -32.95 9.07
CA GLU A 54 8.56 -32.28 10.22
C GLU A 54 9.28 -30.98 10.65
N ASN A 55 10.57 -30.91 10.43
CA ASN A 55 11.40 -29.73 10.72
C ASN A 55 11.07 -28.57 9.76
N GLU A 56 10.91 -28.81 8.48
CA GLU A 56 10.55 -27.80 7.49
C GLU A 56 9.11 -27.32 7.70
N ARG A 57 8.23 -28.23 8.06
CA ARG A 57 6.84 -27.89 8.39
C ARG A 57 6.76 -26.97 9.61
N LYS A 58 7.55 -27.23 10.66
CA LYS A 58 7.62 -26.36 11.85
C LYS A 58 8.19 -24.98 11.51
N SER A 59 9.24 -24.92 10.67
CA SER A 59 9.78 -23.64 10.19
C SER A 59 8.74 -22.86 9.40
N LEU A 60 8.05 -23.49 8.46
CA LEU A 60 6.97 -22.88 7.68
C LEU A 60 5.84 -22.34 8.56
N PHE A 61 5.39 -23.08 9.55
CA PHE A 61 4.36 -22.60 10.48
C PHE A 61 4.85 -21.41 11.32
N LYS A 62 6.12 -21.39 11.70
CA LYS A 62 6.72 -20.24 12.40
C LYS A 62 6.72 -19.01 11.49
N ASP A 63 7.17 -19.15 10.25
CA ASP A 63 7.25 -18.06 9.28
C ASP A 63 5.84 -17.50 8.95
N ILE A 64 4.85 -18.39 8.76
CA ILE A 64 3.45 -17.99 8.55
C ILE A 64 2.91 -17.21 9.75
N ARG A 65 3.18 -17.67 10.97
CA ARG A 65 2.78 -17.00 12.19
C ARG A 65 3.41 -15.60 12.26
N ASP A 66 4.70 -15.50 12.05
CA ASP A 66 5.45 -14.24 12.16
C ASP A 66 5.01 -13.24 11.09
N LEU A 67 4.76 -13.68 9.85
CA LEU A 67 4.15 -12.89 8.78
C LEU A 67 2.71 -12.45 9.13
N THR A 68 1.95 -13.31 9.77
CA THR A 68 0.57 -12.98 10.20
C THR A 68 0.59 -11.88 11.25
N PHE A 69 1.45 -11.98 12.26
CA PHE A 69 1.61 -10.93 13.27
C PHE A 69 2.07 -9.61 12.65
N TYR A 70 3.02 -9.66 11.71
CA TYR A 70 3.46 -8.49 10.97
C TYR A 70 2.30 -7.81 10.23
N LYS A 71 1.49 -8.58 9.51
CA LYS A 71 0.31 -8.06 8.79
C LYS A 71 -0.75 -7.46 9.72
N ILE A 72 -1.05 -8.14 10.83
CA ILE A 72 -2.01 -7.64 11.83
C ILE A 72 -1.49 -6.34 12.45
N SER A 73 -0.21 -6.27 12.80
CA SER A 73 0.40 -5.05 13.35
C SER A 73 0.30 -3.87 12.37
N GLY A 74 0.58 -4.10 11.10
CA GLY A 74 0.43 -3.08 10.05
C GLY A 74 -1.01 -2.58 9.90
N LEU A 75 -1.99 -3.48 9.95
CA LEU A 75 -3.41 -3.10 9.93
C LEU A 75 -3.81 -2.28 11.17
N LEU A 76 -3.35 -2.68 12.34
CA LEU A 76 -3.64 -1.94 13.59
C LEU A 76 -3.06 -0.53 13.54
N VAL A 77 -1.81 -0.37 13.15
CA VAL A 77 -1.17 0.94 13.04
C VAL A 77 -1.95 1.85 12.09
N ASN A 78 -2.23 1.40 10.86
CA ASN A 78 -2.96 2.20 9.87
C ASN A 78 -4.40 2.52 10.28
N SER A 79 -5.07 1.62 11.01
CA SER A 79 -6.45 1.83 11.48
C SER A 79 -6.51 2.75 12.70
N THR A 80 -5.49 2.72 13.56
CA THR A 80 -5.45 3.52 14.79
C THR A 80 -5.46 5.02 14.47
N ASP A 81 -4.74 5.45 13.45
CA ASP A 81 -4.70 6.86 13.04
C ASP A 81 -6.11 7.38 12.69
N ASN A 82 -6.86 6.63 11.90
CA ASN A 82 -8.24 6.99 11.53
C ASN A 82 -9.20 6.98 12.73
N ILE A 83 -9.04 6.04 13.64
CA ILE A 83 -9.83 5.96 14.88
C ILE A 83 -9.55 7.16 15.78
N LEU A 84 -8.27 7.52 15.96
CA LEU A 84 -7.88 8.67 16.77
C LEU A 84 -8.40 9.99 16.19
N ILE A 85 -8.23 10.20 14.87
CA ILE A 85 -8.73 11.40 14.21
C ILE A 85 -10.26 11.48 14.36
N THR A 86 -10.98 10.37 14.16
CA THR A 86 -12.44 10.34 14.30
C THR A 86 -12.87 10.65 15.72
N PHE A 87 -12.18 10.12 16.71
CA PHE A 87 -12.51 10.33 18.13
C PHE A 87 -12.30 11.79 18.56
N PHE A 88 -11.18 12.42 18.14
CA PHE A 88 -10.84 13.78 18.58
C PHE A 88 -11.42 14.88 17.71
N ARG A 89 -11.61 14.65 16.41
CA ARG A 89 -12.00 15.68 15.42
C ARG A 89 -13.31 15.39 14.68
N GLY A 90 -13.85 14.20 14.87
CA GLY A 90 -15.09 13.79 14.23
C GLY A 90 -14.92 13.21 12.83
N LEU A 91 -15.95 12.53 12.36
CA LEU A 91 -15.97 11.77 11.11
C LEU A 91 -15.73 12.62 9.86
N ALA A 92 -16.21 13.87 9.83
CA ALA A 92 -16.01 14.77 8.69
C ALA A 92 -14.53 15.09 8.45
N THR A 93 -13.78 15.39 9.52
CA THR A 93 -12.35 15.67 9.43
C THR A 93 -11.57 14.41 9.01
N THR A 94 -11.97 13.24 9.49
CA THR A 94 -11.37 11.95 9.09
C THR A 94 -11.59 11.69 7.60
N GLY A 95 -12.78 11.99 7.07
CA GLY A 95 -13.06 11.85 5.64
C GLY A 95 -12.16 12.74 4.78
N ILE A 96 -11.96 14.01 5.17
CA ILE A 96 -11.06 14.92 4.47
C ILE A 96 -9.60 14.42 4.55
N ALA A 97 -9.12 14.05 5.74
CA ALA A 97 -7.78 13.53 5.94
C ALA A 97 -7.53 12.24 5.14
N SER A 98 -8.53 11.37 5.04
CA SER A 98 -8.46 10.13 4.24
C SER A 98 -8.27 10.42 2.75
N ASN A 99 -8.85 11.50 2.21
CA ASN A 99 -8.64 11.90 0.83
C ASN A 99 -7.18 12.32 0.56
N TYR A 100 -6.57 13.08 1.49
CA TYR A 100 -5.14 13.41 1.38
C TYR A 100 -4.26 12.16 1.51
N THR A 101 -4.59 11.29 2.44
CA THR A 101 -3.87 10.02 2.62
C THR A 101 -3.98 9.13 1.38
N LEU A 102 -5.12 9.10 0.70
CA LEU A 102 -5.33 8.35 -0.53
C LEU A 102 -4.40 8.85 -1.66
N LEU A 103 -4.28 10.18 -1.83
CA LEU A 103 -3.36 10.78 -2.81
C LEU A 103 -1.90 10.37 -2.51
N VAL A 104 -1.49 10.53 -1.26
CA VAL A 104 -0.14 10.21 -0.82
C VAL A 104 0.16 8.70 -0.97
N ASN A 105 -0.78 7.84 -0.62
CA ASN A 105 -0.65 6.39 -0.80
C ASN A 105 -0.57 5.99 -2.28
N THR A 106 -1.26 6.71 -3.16
CA THR A 106 -1.15 6.49 -4.61
C THR A 106 0.26 6.80 -5.10
N ILE A 107 0.83 7.92 -4.69
CA ILE A 107 2.23 8.28 -5.01
C ILE A 107 3.19 7.23 -4.44
N ASN A 108 3.00 6.84 -3.19
CA ASN A 108 3.83 5.80 -2.55
C ASN A 108 3.75 4.47 -3.30
N SER A 109 2.57 4.07 -3.74
CA SER A 109 2.36 2.85 -4.52
C SER A 109 3.09 2.88 -5.87
N LEU A 110 3.06 4.02 -6.56
CA LEU A 110 3.78 4.19 -7.82
C LEU A 110 5.30 4.13 -7.64
N LEU A 111 5.82 4.86 -6.65
CA LEU A 111 7.25 4.81 -6.33
C LEU A 111 7.67 3.43 -5.86
N GLY A 112 6.86 2.78 -5.02
CA GLY A 112 7.10 1.42 -4.55
C GLY A 112 7.20 0.39 -5.68
N GLN A 113 6.40 0.52 -6.74
CA GLN A 113 6.51 -0.36 -7.92
C GLN A 113 7.86 -0.20 -8.63
N VAL A 114 8.38 1.03 -8.73
CA VAL A 114 9.71 1.28 -9.30
C VAL A 114 10.78 0.62 -8.43
N PHE A 115 10.74 0.81 -7.11
CA PHE A 115 11.71 0.19 -6.21
C PHE A 115 11.61 -1.32 -6.19
N ASN A 116 10.41 -1.89 -6.20
CA ASN A 116 10.22 -3.35 -6.27
C ASN A 116 10.80 -3.95 -7.56
N SER A 117 10.68 -3.26 -8.69
CA SER A 117 11.29 -3.73 -9.94
C SER A 117 12.82 -3.70 -9.90
N LEU A 118 13.39 -2.67 -9.28
CA LEU A 118 14.84 -2.56 -9.06
C LEU A 118 15.33 -3.64 -8.10
N THR A 119 14.64 -3.86 -7.00
CA THR A 119 14.97 -4.89 -6.00
C THR A 119 14.95 -6.29 -6.61
N ALA A 120 13.99 -6.60 -7.47
CA ALA A 120 13.95 -7.88 -8.18
C ALA A 120 15.16 -8.07 -9.12
N SER A 121 15.58 -7.01 -9.82
CA SER A 121 16.77 -7.03 -10.67
C SER A 121 18.06 -7.23 -9.86
N ILE A 122 18.17 -6.54 -8.73
CA ILE A 122 19.32 -6.62 -7.82
C ILE A 122 19.37 -7.96 -7.11
N GLY A 123 18.23 -8.52 -6.73
CA GLY A 123 18.14 -9.84 -6.08
C GLY A 123 18.74 -10.96 -6.93
N ASN A 124 18.54 -10.91 -8.26
CA ASN A 124 19.17 -11.86 -9.18
C ASN A 124 20.70 -11.68 -9.25
N HIS A 125 21.22 -10.48 -9.15
CA HIS A 125 22.66 -10.20 -9.11
C HIS A 125 23.29 -10.58 -7.77
N ASN A 126 22.61 -10.30 -6.67
CA ASN A 126 23.12 -10.57 -5.31
C ASN A 126 23.36 -12.05 -5.01
N ALA A 127 22.73 -12.99 -5.74
CA ALA A 127 22.96 -14.43 -5.57
C ALA A 127 24.38 -14.87 -5.99
N ILE A 128 25.12 -14.04 -6.77
CA ILE A 128 26.40 -14.41 -7.41
C ILE A 128 27.54 -13.50 -6.92
N GLU A 129 27.26 -12.36 -6.27
CA GLU A 129 28.25 -11.33 -5.98
C GLU A 129 28.81 -11.36 -4.54
N SER A 130 29.99 -10.72 -4.36
CA SER A 130 30.68 -10.60 -3.07
C SER A 130 29.91 -9.69 -2.09
N GLU A 131 30.08 -9.91 -0.78
CA GLU A 131 29.44 -9.13 0.28
C GLU A 131 29.75 -7.61 0.18
N GLU A 132 30.93 -7.25 -0.29
CA GLU A 132 31.33 -5.85 -0.45
C GLU A 132 30.50 -5.13 -1.52
N LYS A 133 30.21 -5.79 -2.64
CA LYS A 133 29.34 -5.25 -3.67
C LYS A 133 27.88 -5.15 -3.24
N LYS A 134 27.40 -6.11 -2.47
CA LYS A 134 26.06 -6.03 -1.86
C LYS A 134 25.91 -4.80 -0.98
N TYR A 135 26.92 -4.50 -0.16
CA TYR A 135 26.92 -3.32 0.69
C TYR A 135 26.94 -2.01 -0.11
N GLN A 136 27.75 -1.93 -1.16
CA GLN A 136 27.79 -0.78 -2.05
C GLN A 136 26.44 -0.57 -2.75
N MET A 137 25.81 -1.65 -3.22
CA MET A 137 24.49 -1.60 -3.85
C MET A 137 23.41 -1.15 -2.88
N PHE A 138 23.42 -1.65 -1.65
CA PHE A 138 22.52 -1.19 -0.59
C PHE A 138 22.67 0.31 -0.33
N GLY A 139 23.91 0.80 -0.22
CA GLY A 139 24.20 2.22 -0.05
C GLY A 139 23.67 3.08 -1.19
N PHE A 140 23.84 2.62 -2.43
CA PHE A 140 23.32 3.29 -3.62
C PHE A 140 21.78 3.34 -3.60
N MET A 141 21.12 2.21 -3.33
CA MET A 141 19.67 2.14 -3.26
C MET A 141 19.09 3.04 -2.17
N ASN A 142 19.73 3.06 -1.00
CA ASN A 142 19.31 3.92 0.09
C ASN A 142 19.47 5.41 -0.26
N MET A 143 20.55 5.78 -0.94
CA MET A 143 20.77 7.14 -1.41
C MET A 143 19.72 7.56 -2.45
N MET A 144 19.44 6.70 -3.44
CA MET A 144 18.40 6.95 -4.43
C MET A 144 17.02 7.10 -3.78
N ASN A 145 16.70 6.23 -2.82
CA ASN A 145 15.46 6.28 -2.07
C ASN A 145 15.32 7.60 -1.30
N PHE A 146 16.38 8.03 -0.61
CA PHE A 146 16.44 9.31 0.09
C PHE A 146 16.11 10.49 -0.84
N TRP A 147 16.74 10.56 -2.02
CA TRP A 147 16.51 11.63 -2.98
C TRP A 147 15.09 11.61 -3.52
N ILE A 148 14.60 10.46 -3.97
CA ILE A 148 13.29 10.33 -4.62
C ILE A 148 12.17 10.64 -3.62
N PHE A 149 12.18 10.02 -2.45
CA PHE A 149 11.17 10.28 -1.42
C PHE A 149 11.32 11.66 -0.79
N GLY A 150 12.54 12.20 -0.67
CA GLY A 150 12.80 13.57 -0.22
C GLY A 150 12.16 14.60 -1.15
N TRP A 151 12.40 14.53 -2.45
CA TRP A 151 11.79 15.42 -3.43
C TRP A 151 10.27 15.27 -3.50
N ALA A 152 9.78 14.04 -3.48
CA ALA A 152 8.34 13.77 -3.46
C ALA A 152 7.66 14.37 -2.22
N THR A 153 8.29 14.26 -1.05
CA THR A 153 7.80 14.84 0.21
C THR A 153 7.70 16.36 0.13
N LEU A 154 8.75 17.02 -0.37
CA LEU A 154 8.72 18.47 -0.59
C LEU A 154 7.61 18.85 -1.56
N GLY A 155 7.47 18.13 -2.67
CA GLY A 155 6.39 18.33 -3.63
C GLY A 155 5.01 18.21 -2.99
N ILE A 156 4.78 17.19 -2.17
CA ILE A 156 3.51 17.00 -1.44
C ILE A 156 3.25 18.18 -0.51
N ILE A 157 4.25 18.66 0.26
CA ILE A 157 4.08 19.78 1.19
C ILE A 157 3.70 21.06 0.44
N PHE A 158 4.43 21.40 -0.63
CA PHE A 158 4.18 22.64 -1.38
C PHE A 158 2.89 22.59 -2.18
N CYS A 159 2.57 21.47 -2.80
CA CYS A 159 1.40 21.34 -3.67
C CYS A 159 0.13 20.88 -2.93
N SER A 160 0.21 20.56 -1.63
CA SER A 160 -0.93 19.99 -0.89
C SER A 160 -2.18 20.86 -0.91
N SER A 161 -2.03 22.19 -0.77
CA SER A 161 -3.15 23.14 -0.80
C SER A 161 -3.79 23.20 -2.18
N ASP A 162 -2.97 23.30 -3.23
CA ASP A 162 -3.43 23.44 -4.60
C ASP A 162 -4.09 22.16 -5.11
N ILE A 163 -3.50 21.01 -4.80
CA ILE A 163 -4.07 19.70 -5.12
C ILE A 163 -5.37 19.49 -4.34
N GLY A 164 -5.42 19.87 -3.05
CA GLY A 164 -6.62 19.81 -2.24
C GLY A 164 -7.76 20.63 -2.83
N GLN A 165 -7.48 21.87 -3.26
CA GLN A 165 -8.45 22.74 -3.91
C GLN A 165 -8.93 22.18 -5.26
N LEU A 166 -8.00 21.70 -6.08
CA LEU A 166 -8.29 21.18 -7.42
C LEU A 166 -9.11 19.90 -7.39
N CYS A 167 -8.76 18.96 -6.49
CA CYS A 167 -9.38 17.65 -6.43
C CYS A 167 -10.66 17.60 -5.60
N PHE A 168 -10.74 18.37 -4.53
CA PHE A 168 -11.81 18.26 -3.53
C PHE A 168 -12.60 19.56 -3.35
N GLY A 169 -12.11 20.69 -3.85
CA GLY A 169 -12.73 22.00 -3.70
C GLY A 169 -12.19 22.77 -2.49
N THR A 170 -12.47 24.09 -2.51
CA THR A 170 -11.94 25.05 -1.52
C THR A 170 -12.40 24.81 -0.09
N GLU A 171 -13.55 24.15 0.08
CA GLU A 171 -14.11 23.82 1.41
C GLU A 171 -13.38 22.67 2.13
N TYR A 172 -12.57 21.89 1.39
CA TYR A 172 -11.89 20.69 1.90
C TYR A 172 -10.40 20.91 2.12
N VAL A 173 -9.93 22.14 2.08
CA VAL A 173 -8.52 22.47 2.31
C VAL A 173 -8.21 22.37 3.81
N LEU A 174 -7.28 21.50 4.16
CA LEU A 174 -6.82 21.33 5.54
C LEU A 174 -5.73 22.36 5.88
N PRO A 175 -5.63 22.79 7.16
CA PRO A 175 -4.49 23.59 7.63
C PRO A 175 -3.17 22.90 7.30
N ILE A 176 -2.19 23.66 6.82
CA ILE A 176 -0.88 23.16 6.33
C ILE A 176 -0.18 22.19 7.27
N LYS A 177 -0.45 22.27 8.56
CA LYS A 177 0.12 21.37 9.58
C LYS A 177 -0.28 19.91 9.35
N ILE A 178 -1.49 19.63 8.85
CA ILE A 178 -1.99 18.27 8.64
C ILE A 178 -1.34 17.63 7.42
N PRO A 179 -1.35 18.25 6.22
CA PRO A 179 -0.59 17.75 5.08
C PRO A 179 0.90 17.57 5.36
N MET A 180 1.50 18.46 6.17
CA MET A 180 2.91 18.33 6.54
C MET A 180 3.18 17.05 7.35
N VAL A 181 2.34 16.71 8.32
CA VAL A 181 2.48 15.46 9.09
C VAL A 181 2.28 14.24 8.18
N ILE A 182 1.30 14.28 7.27
CA ILE A 182 1.06 13.20 6.31
C ILE A 182 2.29 13.03 5.38
N ALA A 183 2.88 14.12 4.92
CA ALA A 183 4.07 14.09 4.08
C ALA A 183 5.32 13.56 4.81
N LEU A 184 5.49 13.90 6.09
CA LEU A 184 6.54 13.33 6.92
C LEU A 184 6.36 11.83 7.14
N ASN A 185 5.13 11.39 7.38
CA ASN A 185 4.83 9.96 7.46
C ASN A 185 5.13 9.24 6.14
N PHE A 186 4.75 9.84 5.00
CA PHE A 186 5.09 9.33 3.67
C PHE A 186 6.61 9.16 3.49
N TYR A 187 7.40 10.16 3.89
CA TYR A 187 8.86 10.08 3.83
C TYR A 187 9.40 8.92 4.67
N THR A 188 8.93 8.82 5.92
CA THR A 188 9.37 7.76 6.84
C THR A 188 9.04 6.37 6.30
N VAL A 189 7.81 6.17 5.84
CA VAL A 189 7.37 4.90 5.24
C VAL A 189 8.13 4.61 3.95
N GLY A 190 8.38 5.64 3.13
CA GLY A 190 9.15 5.53 1.91
C GLY A 190 10.60 5.10 2.14
N MET A 191 11.23 5.63 3.18
CA MET A 191 12.60 5.24 3.55
C MET A 191 12.71 3.76 3.97
N MET A 192 11.64 3.16 4.47
CA MET A 192 11.61 1.72 4.81
C MET A 192 11.58 0.81 3.57
N ASN A 193 11.28 1.32 2.39
CA ASN A 193 11.29 0.52 1.14
C ASN A 193 12.70 0.19 0.65
N ALA A 194 13.74 0.80 1.21
CA ALA A 194 15.13 0.52 0.84
C ALA A 194 15.76 -0.63 1.65
N VAL A 195 15.05 -1.15 2.63
CA VAL A 195 15.45 -2.24 3.52
C VAL A 195 14.76 -3.52 3.11
#